data_a5c5b3038f7f82e77e70da3231f4fee9
#
_entry.id   a5c5b3038f7f82e77e70da3231f4fee9
#
_cell.length_a   1.000
_cell.length_b   1.000
_cell.length_c   1.000
_cell.angle_alpha   90.00
_cell.angle_beta   90.00
_cell.angle_gamma   90.00
#
_symmetry.space_group_name_H-M   'P 1'
#
loop_
_entity.id
_entity.type
_entity.pdbx_description
1 polymer ?
#
loop_
_entity_poly.entity_id
_entity_poly.type
_entity_poly.pdbx_seq_one_letter_code
_entity_poly.pdbx_strand_id
1 'polypeptide(L)'
;MANNFFAKKSVEELIAQTEEGDHKLKRALGSFDLVLLGIGAIIGTGIFVLTGVGAALHAGPAITLSFGVSAIACVFAALCYAEFASMIPVSGSAYTYAYATMGELLAWIIGWDLILEYAVCSITVAIGWSGYLVNLLAGLGIIIPAWMCAPPFNLPALIIVGIITTLLVIGIKESAKVNS
;
A
#
# COMPACT_ATOMS: atom_id res chain seq x y z
N MET A 1 20.51 -30.85 -7.65
CA MET A 1 20.19 -29.56 -8.29
C MET A 1 20.87 -28.48 -7.45
N ALA A 2 21.88 -27.79 -7.97
CA ALA A 2 22.52 -26.70 -7.24
C ALA A 2 21.48 -25.57 -7.05
N ASN A 3 21.15 -25.24 -5.80
CA ASN A 3 20.34 -24.07 -5.50
C ASN A 3 21.12 -22.83 -5.93
N ASN A 4 20.78 -22.31 -7.09
CA ASN A 4 21.41 -21.10 -7.60
C ASN A 4 20.60 -19.91 -7.07
N PHE A 5 20.96 -19.38 -5.90
CA PHE A 5 20.32 -18.23 -5.23
C PHE A 5 20.25 -16.96 -6.11
N PHE A 6 20.98 -16.94 -7.20
CA PHE A 6 21.01 -15.88 -8.19
C PHE A 6 20.30 -16.27 -9.49
N ALA A 7 19.49 -17.33 -9.47
CA ALA A 7 18.67 -17.70 -10.63
C ALA A 7 17.71 -16.56 -10.93
N LYS A 8 17.64 -16.15 -12.21
CA LYS A 8 16.72 -15.12 -12.70
C LYS A 8 15.63 -15.82 -13.48
N LYS A 9 14.40 -15.30 -13.41
CA LYS A 9 13.33 -15.67 -14.33
C LYS A 9 13.41 -14.82 -15.57
N SER A 10 13.24 -15.44 -16.73
CA SER A 10 13.13 -14.67 -17.98
C SER A 10 11.83 -13.88 -18.01
N VAL A 11 11.82 -12.77 -18.73
CA VAL A 11 10.61 -11.94 -18.89
C VAL A 11 9.50 -12.75 -19.57
N GLU A 12 9.88 -13.61 -20.54
CA GLU A 12 8.96 -14.51 -21.24
C GLU A 12 8.29 -15.50 -20.30
N GLU A 13 9.05 -16.10 -19.36
CA GLU A 13 8.50 -17.00 -18.34
C GLU A 13 7.54 -16.28 -17.38
N LEU A 14 7.85 -15.05 -16.98
CA LEU A 14 6.98 -14.25 -16.13
C LEU A 14 5.68 -13.88 -16.83
N ILE A 15 5.72 -13.52 -18.12
CA ILE A 15 4.54 -13.22 -18.92
C ILE A 15 3.72 -14.49 -19.13
N ALA A 16 4.35 -15.60 -19.48
CA ALA A 16 3.66 -16.88 -19.69
C ALA A 16 2.89 -17.33 -18.45
N GLN A 17 3.46 -17.17 -17.23
CA GLN A 17 2.78 -17.50 -15.98
C GLN A 17 1.51 -16.67 -15.73
N THR A 18 1.39 -15.46 -16.29
CA THR A 18 0.19 -14.63 -16.17
C THR A 18 -0.87 -14.93 -17.23
N GLU A 19 -0.49 -15.62 -18.31
CA GLU A 19 -1.40 -16.01 -19.38
C GLU A 19 -1.96 -17.42 -19.21
N GLU A 20 -1.28 -18.28 -18.45
CA GLU A 20 -1.69 -19.66 -18.18
C GLU A 20 -2.60 -19.73 -16.93
N GLY A 21 -3.83 -20.21 -17.12
CA GLY A 21 -4.73 -20.65 -16.06
C GLY A 21 -5.92 -19.75 -15.74
N ASP A 22 -6.74 -20.22 -14.80
CA ASP A 22 -7.98 -19.57 -14.30
C ASP A 22 -7.74 -18.25 -13.53
N HIS A 23 -6.49 -17.84 -13.35
CA HIS A 23 -6.07 -16.67 -12.59
C HIS A 23 -5.76 -15.43 -13.43
N LYS A 24 -6.18 -15.44 -14.71
CA LYS A 24 -5.95 -14.31 -15.61
C LYS A 24 -6.64 -13.05 -15.09
N LEU A 25 -5.86 -12.04 -14.74
CA LEU A 25 -6.38 -10.76 -14.32
C LEU A 25 -7.09 -10.06 -15.48
N LYS A 26 -8.33 -9.60 -15.26
CA LYS A 26 -9.05 -8.82 -16.25
C LYS A 26 -8.52 -7.39 -16.27
N ARG A 27 -8.15 -6.91 -17.44
CA ARG A 27 -7.84 -5.49 -17.67
C ARG A 27 -9.14 -4.70 -17.67
N ALA A 28 -9.55 -4.21 -16.50
CA ALA A 28 -10.82 -3.51 -16.28
C ALA A 28 -10.65 -2.02 -16.00
N LEU A 29 -9.40 -1.54 -15.80
CA LEU A 29 -9.10 -0.18 -15.37
C LEU A 29 -8.46 0.61 -16.51
N GLY A 30 -8.94 1.84 -16.73
CA GLY A 30 -8.31 2.81 -17.62
C GLY A 30 -7.15 3.55 -16.92
N SER A 31 -6.40 4.33 -17.70
CA SER A 31 -5.25 5.09 -17.17
C SER A 31 -5.67 6.08 -16.08
N PHE A 32 -6.84 6.70 -16.22
CA PHE A 32 -7.36 7.64 -15.22
C PHE A 32 -7.75 6.94 -13.92
N ASP A 33 -8.38 5.75 -14.01
CA ASP A 33 -8.74 4.94 -12.85
C ASP A 33 -7.49 4.51 -12.07
N LEU A 34 -6.41 4.14 -12.79
CA LEU A 34 -5.13 3.78 -12.19
C LEU A 34 -4.49 4.95 -11.44
N VAL A 35 -4.57 6.17 -12.00
CA VAL A 35 -4.07 7.38 -11.33
C VAL A 35 -4.86 7.66 -10.05
N LEU A 36 -6.20 7.60 -10.11
CA LEU A 36 -7.05 7.83 -8.93
C LEU A 36 -6.82 6.77 -7.86
N LEU A 37 -6.67 5.51 -8.26
CA LEU A 37 -6.39 4.40 -7.36
C LEU A 37 -5.02 4.56 -6.70
N GLY A 38 -4.01 4.99 -7.47
CA GLY A 38 -2.67 5.31 -6.97
C GLY A 38 -2.70 6.46 -5.95
N ILE A 39 -3.40 7.55 -6.25
CA ILE A 39 -3.58 8.67 -5.32
C ILE A 39 -4.26 8.18 -4.03
N GLY A 40 -5.34 7.40 -4.14
CA GLY A 40 -6.04 6.86 -2.97
C GLY A 40 -5.19 5.92 -2.12
N ALA A 41 -4.33 5.11 -2.74
CA ALA A 41 -3.41 4.22 -2.04
C ALA A 41 -2.28 4.98 -1.31
N ILE A 42 -1.81 6.09 -1.87
CA ILE A 42 -0.73 6.91 -1.29
C ILE A 42 -1.24 7.78 -0.14
N ILE A 43 -2.47 8.29 -0.24
CA ILE A 43 -3.07 9.11 0.80
C ILE A 43 -3.45 8.23 1.99
N GLY A 44 -2.66 8.31 3.04
CA GLY A 44 -2.91 7.62 4.31
C GLY A 44 -2.96 8.60 5.49
N THR A 45 -3.00 8.06 6.70
CA THR A 45 -2.97 8.86 7.94
C THR A 45 -1.70 9.71 8.07
N GLY A 46 -0.61 9.33 7.40
CA GLY A 46 0.66 10.05 7.43
C GLY A 46 0.54 11.51 7.04
N ILE A 47 -0.17 11.82 5.95
CA ILE A 47 -0.31 13.21 5.49
C ILE A 47 -1.15 14.06 6.47
N PHE A 48 -2.12 13.46 7.14
CA PHE A 48 -3.02 14.20 8.06
C PHE A 48 -2.47 14.30 9.49
N VAL A 49 -1.73 13.30 9.96
CA VAL A 49 -1.24 13.23 11.34
C VAL A 49 0.23 13.63 11.43
N LEU A 50 1.10 12.96 10.67
CA LEU A 50 2.55 13.17 10.78
C LEU A 50 3.00 14.52 10.24
N THR A 51 2.31 15.08 9.25
CA THR A 51 2.60 16.42 8.73
C THR A 51 2.42 17.48 9.82
N GLY A 52 1.31 17.40 10.57
CA GLY A 52 1.04 18.30 11.68
C GLY A 52 2.08 18.17 12.81
N VAL A 53 2.40 16.94 13.18
CA VAL A 53 3.41 16.66 14.21
C VAL A 53 4.80 17.12 13.76
N GLY A 54 5.19 16.83 12.53
CA GLY A 54 6.47 17.23 11.95
C GLY A 54 6.63 18.74 11.85
N ALA A 55 5.55 19.46 11.49
CA ALA A 55 5.55 20.92 11.46
C ALA A 55 5.64 21.51 12.86
N ALA A 56 4.86 20.98 13.83
CA ALA A 56 4.79 21.52 15.17
C ALA A 56 6.07 21.28 15.99
N LEU A 57 6.69 20.11 15.87
CA LEU A 57 7.77 19.68 16.76
C LEU A 57 9.18 19.80 16.15
N HIS A 58 9.30 19.83 14.81
CA HIS A 58 10.62 19.72 14.17
C HIS A 58 10.91 20.79 13.13
N ALA A 59 10.11 20.88 12.08
CA ALA A 59 10.48 21.64 10.88
C ALA A 59 9.75 22.97 10.72
N GLY A 60 8.69 23.24 11.48
CA GLY A 60 7.88 24.45 11.28
C GLY A 60 7.40 24.57 9.81
N PRO A 61 7.35 25.79 9.26
CA PRO A 61 6.96 26.01 7.85
C PRO A 61 7.89 25.35 6.83
N ALA A 62 9.14 25.03 7.21
CA ALA A 62 10.12 24.39 6.34
C ALA A 62 9.72 22.95 5.92
N ILE A 63 8.70 22.38 6.55
CA ILE A 63 8.16 21.06 6.15
C ILE A 63 7.71 21.04 4.68
N THR A 64 7.26 22.18 4.14
CA THR A 64 6.90 22.30 2.72
C THR A 64 8.09 22.09 1.79
N LEU A 65 9.28 22.56 2.18
CA LEU A 65 10.51 22.30 1.43
C LEU A 65 10.90 20.82 1.49
N SER A 66 10.74 20.18 2.65
CA SER A 66 10.98 18.74 2.80
C SER A 66 10.10 17.92 1.87
N PHE A 67 8.82 18.27 1.77
CA PHE A 67 7.90 17.63 0.80
C PHE A 67 8.34 17.89 -0.65
N GLY A 68 8.79 19.10 -0.98
CA GLY A 68 9.31 19.43 -2.32
C GLY A 68 10.51 18.56 -2.70
N VAL A 69 11.48 18.44 -1.81
CA VAL A 69 12.67 17.59 -2.04
C VAL A 69 12.29 16.11 -2.16
N SER A 70 11.42 15.64 -1.28
CA SER A 70 10.93 14.26 -1.32
C SER A 70 10.15 13.98 -2.61
N ALA A 71 9.33 14.92 -3.08
CA ALA A 71 8.59 14.78 -4.32
C ALA A 71 9.53 14.64 -5.53
N ILE A 72 10.62 15.39 -5.59
CA ILE A 72 11.62 15.25 -6.66
C ILE A 72 12.24 13.85 -6.64
N ALA A 73 12.63 13.35 -5.47
CA ALA A 73 13.15 11.98 -5.35
C ALA A 73 12.12 10.92 -5.79
N CYS A 74 10.85 11.10 -5.42
CA CYS A 74 9.76 10.21 -5.85
C CYS A 74 9.54 10.23 -7.37
N VAL A 75 9.71 11.38 -8.04
CA VAL A 75 9.60 11.45 -9.51
C VAL A 75 10.64 10.56 -10.18
N PHE A 76 11.90 10.59 -9.74
CA PHE A 76 12.93 9.72 -10.31
C PHE A 76 12.63 8.24 -10.07
N ALA A 77 12.20 7.87 -8.87
CA ALA A 77 11.77 6.50 -8.58
C ALA A 77 10.59 6.08 -9.47
N ALA A 78 9.58 6.95 -9.64
CA ALA A 78 8.42 6.68 -10.47
C ALA A 78 8.78 6.47 -11.95
N LEU A 79 9.74 7.23 -12.48
CA LEU A 79 10.23 7.02 -13.85
C LEU A 79 10.91 5.66 -14.03
N CYS A 80 11.73 5.24 -13.06
CA CYS A 80 12.33 3.90 -13.08
C CYS A 80 11.25 2.80 -13.03
N TYR A 81 10.24 2.96 -12.18
CA TYR A 81 9.12 2.01 -12.12
C TYR A 81 8.30 1.99 -13.40
N ALA A 82 8.09 3.13 -14.05
CA ALA A 82 7.38 3.21 -15.32
C ALA A 82 8.12 2.46 -16.44
N GLU A 83 9.45 2.54 -16.48
CA GLU A 83 10.28 1.78 -17.40
C GLU A 83 10.15 0.28 -17.15
N PHE A 84 10.32 -0.19 -15.90
CA PHE A 84 10.12 -1.59 -15.54
C PHE A 84 8.71 -2.08 -15.89
N ALA A 85 7.68 -1.30 -15.60
CA ALA A 85 6.29 -1.68 -15.91
C ALA A 85 6.04 -1.82 -17.41
N SER A 86 6.74 -1.04 -18.25
CA SER A 86 6.66 -1.17 -19.70
C SER A 86 7.37 -2.42 -20.24
N MET A 87 8.47 -2.82 -19.60
CA MET A 87 9.27 -4.00 -20.00
C MET A 87 8.70 -5.31 -19.46
N ILE A 88 8.16 -5.29 -18.24
CA ILE A 88 7.64 -6.45 -17.52
C ILE A 88 6.21 -6.13 -17.03
N PRO A 89 5.21 -6.23 -17.92
CA PRO A 89 3.82 -5.86 -17.61
C PRO A 89 3.12 -6.96 -16.80
N VAL A 90 3.73 -7.37 -15.69
CA VAL A 90 3.26 -8.43 -14.80
C VAL A 90 2.99 -7.83 -13.41
N SER A 91 1.91 -8.25 -12.76
CA SER A 91 1.62 -7.88 -11.38
C SER A 91 2.64 -8.53 -10.44
N GLY A 92 3.02 -7.82 -9.37
CA GLY A 92 3.95 -8.35 -8.37
C GLY A 92 4.92 -7.29 -7.82
N SER A 93 4.74 -6.02 -8.24
CA SER A 93 5.49 -4.89 -7.70
C SER A 93 7.02 -5.07 -7.83
N ALA A 94 7.78 -4.49 -6.90
CA ALA A 94 9.23 -4.57 -6.84
C ALA A 94 9.78 -6.00 -6.75
N TYR A 95 9.01 -6.94 -6.17
CA TYR A 95 9.38 -8.35 -6.12
C TYR A 95 9.63 -8.94 -7.52
N THR A 96 8.69 -8.73 -8.44
CA THR A 96 8.81 -9.28 -9.81
C THR A 96 9.98 -8.65 -10.56
N TYR A 97 10.16 -7.35 -10.44
CA TYR A 97 11.28 -6.65 -11.07
C TYR A 97 12.63 -7.10 -10.52
N ALA A 98 12.73 -7.27 -9.20
CA ALA A 98 13.94 -7.79 -8.57
C ALA A 98 14.23 -9.24 -9.00
N TYR A 99 13.21 -10.07 -9.15
CA TYR A 99 13.39 -11.46 -9.58
C TYR A 99 13.92 -11.55 -11.03
N ALA A 100 13.40 -10.71 -11.92
CA ALA A 100 13.89 -10.66 -13.30
C ALA A 100 15.32 -10.10 -13.43
N THR A 101 15.70 -9.16 -12.58
CA THR A 101 16.97 -8.41 -12.74
C THR A 101 18.07 -8.87 -11.80
N MET A 102 17.76 -9.09 -10.51
CA MET A 102 18.73 -9.33 -9.43
C MET A 102 18.82 -10.79 -8.98
N GLY A 103 17.76 -11.58 -9.25
CA GLY A 103 17.70 -12.99 -8.91
C GLY A 103 16.89 -13.30 -7.66
N GLU A 104 16.77 -14.59 -7.36
CA GLU A 104 15.84 -15.17 -6.39
C GLU A 104 16.05 -14.66 -4.96
N LEU A 105 17.29 -14.58 -4.48
CA LEU A 105 17.59 -14.18 -3.11
C LEU A 105 17.15 -12.75 -2.81
N LEU A 106 17.48 -11.81 -3.70
CA LEU A 106 17.09 -10.40 -3.51
C LEU A 106 15.59 -10.20 -3.68
N ALA A 107 14.98 -10.91 -4.62
CA ALA A 107 13.53 -10.93 -4.75
C ALA A 107 12.85 -11.44 -3.49
N TRP A 108 13.36 -12.50 -2.87
CA TRP A 108 12.82 -13.05 -1.62
C TRP A 108 12.88 -12.03 -0.48
N ILE A 109 14.01 -11.33 -0.31
CA ILE A 109 14.16 -10.28 0.70
C ILE A 109 13.15 -9.16 0.46
N ILE A 110 13.03 -8.67 -0.78
CA ILE A 110 12.08 -7.61 -1.16
C ILE A 110 10.64 -8.09 -0.96
N GLY A 111 10.34 -9.36 -1.23
CA GLY A 111 9.01 -9.93 -0.97
C GLY A 111 8.62 -9.87 0.51
N TRP A 112 9.52 -10.21 1.41
CA TRP A 112 9.31 -10.08 2.85
C TRP A 112 9.18 -8.63 3.30
N ASP A 113 9.98 -7.73 2.74
CA ASP A 113 9.91 -6.30 3.02
C ASP A 113 8.55 -5.71 2.63
N LEU A 114 8.04 -6.08 1.45
CA LEU A 114 6.69 -5.68 1.00
C LEU A 114 5.58 -6.22 1.92
N ILE A 115 5.69 -7.47 2.40
CA ILE A 115 4.71 -8.02 3.35
C ILE A 115 4.73 -7.21 4.65
N LEU A 116 5.91 -6.89 5.17
CA LEU A 116 6.07 -6.10 6.38
C LEU A 116 5.54 -4.67 6.19
N GLU A 117 5.86 -4.04 5.06
CA GLU A 117 5.38 -2.70 4.70
C GLU A 117 3.86 -2.64 4.71
N TYR A 118 3.18 -3.53 3.99
CA TYR A 118 1.72 -3.55 3.93
C TYR A 118 1.07 -3.89 5.28
N ALA A 119 1.67 -4.78 6.06
CA ALA A 119 1.17 -5.11 7.40
C ALA A 119 1.25 -3.91 8.34
N VAL A 120 2.41 -3.25 8.42
CA VAL A 120 2.61 -2.07 9.27
C VAL A 120 1.75 -0.90 8.81
N CYS A 121 1.65 -0.68 7.49
CA CYS A 121 0.80 0.36 6.91
C CYS A 121 -0.67 0.15 7.29
N SER A 122 -1.19 -1.08 7.13
CA SER A 122 -2.58 -1.42 7.47
C SER A 122 -2.88 -1.16 8.95
N ILE A 123 -1.97 -1.54 9.84
CA ILE A 123 -2.11 -1.30 11.28
C ILE A 123 -2.13 0.21 11.57
N THR A 124 -1.19 0.95 11.00
CA THR A 124 -1.05 2.39 11.23
C THR A 124 -2.29 3.16 10.75
N VAL A 125 -2.79 2.81 9.56
CA VAL A 125 -4.00 3.43 9.00
C VAL A 125 -5.23 3.11 9.85
N ALA A 126 -5.37 1.86 10.31
CA ALA A 126 -6.50 1.46 11.16
C ALA A 126 -6.52 2.19 12.50
N ILE A 127 -5.35 2.34 13.13
CA ILE A 127 -5.21 3.09 14.40
C ILE A 127 -5.52 4.57 14.18
N GLY A 128 -5.00 5.18 13.11
CA GLY A 128 -5.27 6.57 12.79
C GLY A 128 -6.76 6.81 12.52
N TRP A 129 -7.40 5.94 11.73
CA TRP A 129 -8.84 5.99 11.49
C TRP A 129 -9.65 5.89 12.79
N SER A 130 -9.26 4.97 13.68
CA SER A 130 -9.87 4.83 15.00
C SER A 130 -9.83 6.14 15.79
N GLY A 131 -8.68 6.83 15.79
CA GLY A 131 -8.54 8.13 16.47
C GLY A 131 -9.48 9.19 15.92
N TYR A 132 -9.64 9.28 14.60
CA TYR A 132 -10.60 10.18 13.97
C TYR A 132 -12.04 9.84 14.32
N LEU A 133 -12.40 8.55 14.31
CA LEU A 133 -13.74 8.10 14.67
C LEU A 133 -14.09 8.46 16.13
N VAL A 134 -13.16 8.20 17.05
CA VAL A 134 -13.34 8.52 18.48
C VAL A 134 -13.55 10.03 18.68
N ASN A 135 -12.74 10.86 18.02
CA ASN A 135 -12.88 12.32 18.09
C ASN A 135 -14.20 12.81 17.50
N LEU A 136 -14.62 12.23 16.38
CA LEU A 136 -15.91 12.55 15.77
C LEU A 136 -17.08 12.21 16.70
N LEU A 137 -17.09 11.03 17.27
CA LEU A 137 -18.12 10.57 18.21
C LEU A 137 -18.15 11.41 19.49
N ALA A 138 -17.00 11.79 20.01
CA ALA A 138 -16.89 12.69 21.17
C ALA A 138 -17.51 14.08 20.86
N GLY A 139 -17.29 14.61 19.64
CA GLY A 139 -17.92 15.84 19.15
C GLY A 139 -19.44 15.75 19.05
N LEU A 140 -19.99 14.54 18.87
CA LEU A 140 -21.44 14.26 18.88
C LEU A 140 -21.99 13.95 20.26
N GLY A 141 -21.16 14.04 21.32
CA GLY A 141 -21.55 13.74 22.69
C GLY A 141 -21.49 12.25 23.08
N ILE A 142 -20.99 11.37 22.18
CA ILE A 142 -20.82 9.94 22.43
C ILE A 142 -19.39 9.69 22.88
N ILE A 143 -19.22 9.42 24.17
CA ILE A 143 -17.91 9.15 24.75
C ILE A 143 -17.65 7.65 24.77
N ILE A 144 -16.66 7.19 24.00
CA ILE A 144 -16.20 5.81 24.01
C ILE A 144 -15.20 5.64 25.17
N PRO A 145 -15.35 4.60 26.03
CA PRO A 145 -14.42 4.36 27.12
C PRO A 145 -12.98 4.16 26.61
N ALA A 146 -12.02 4.75 27.31
CA ALA A 146 -10.61 4.76 26.91
C ALA A 146 -10.03 3.32 26.74
N TRP A 147 -10.48 2.34 27.53
CA TRP A 147 -10.02 0.96 27.42
C TRP A 147 -10.40 0.27 26.11
N MET A 148 -11.44 0.78 25.40
CA MET A 148 -11.85 0.28 24.07
C MET A 148 -11.06 0.91 22.93
N CYS A 149 -10.35 2.00 23.16
CA CYS A 149 -9.66 2.78 22.13
C CYS A 149 -8.14 2.83 22.34
N ALA A 150 -7.64 2.26 23.46
CA ALA A 150 -6.23 2.30 23.82
C ALA A 150 -5.57 0.90 23.72
N PRO A 151 -4.25 0.82 23.51
CA PRO A 151 -3.54 -0.44 23.56
C PRO A 151 -3.80 -1.19 24.88
N PRO A 152 -3.89 -2.53 24.87
CA PRO A 152 -3.67 -3.41 23.72
C PRO A 152 -4.88 -3.64 22.80
N PHE A 153 -6.08 -3.17 23.17
CA PHE A 153 -7.31 -3.42 22.43
C PHE A 153 -7.90 -2.13 21.84
N ASN A 154 -7.59 -1.86 20.58
CA ASN A 154 -8.27 -0.79 19.84
C ASN A 154 -9.46 -1.39 19.06
N LEU A 155 -10.64 -1.41 19.70
CA LEU A 155 -11.85 -2.03 19.13
C LEU A 155 -12.30 -1.38 17.81
N PRO A 156 -12.36 -0.05 17.64
CA PRO A 156 -12.69 0.55 16.36
C PRO A 156 -11.73 0.15 15.24
N ALA A 157 -10.42 0.07 15.53
CA ALA A 157 -9.43 -0.37 14.55
C ALA A 157 -9.64 -1.84 14.15
N LEU A 158 -9.97 -2.73 15.08
CA LEU A 158 -10.29 -4.13 14.80
C LEU A 158 -11.54 -4.26 13.93
N ILE A 159 -12.57 -3.47 14.21
CA ILE A 159 -13.82 -3.49 13.45
C ILE A 159 -13.58 -3.06 12.00
N ILE A 160 -12.88 -1.95 11.75
CA ILE A 160 -12.63 -1.49 10.39
C ILE A 160 -11.78 -2.48 9.59
N VAL A 161 -10.75 -3.05 10.20
CA VAL A 161 -9.93 -4.10 9.56
C VAL A 161 -10.79 -5.31 9.22
N GLY A 162 -11.66 -5.75 10.14
CA GLY A 162 -12.57 -6.86 9.91
C GLY A 162 -13.55 -6.59 8.75
N ILE A 163 -14.13 -5.39 8.69
CA ILE A 163 -15.04 -4.98 7.60
C ILE A 163 -14.31 -5.01 6.26
N ILE A 164 -13.14 -4.35 6.18
CA ILE A 164 -12.36 -4.27 4.93
C ILE A 164 -11.88 -5.65 4.50
N THR A 165 -11.40 -6.47 5.45
CA THR A 165 -10.97 -7.84 5.14
C THR A 165 -12.13 -8.66 4.59
N THR A 166 -13.31 -8.56 5.18
CA THR A 166 -14.51 -9.26 4.71
C THR A 166 -14.89 -8.81 3.30
N LEU A 167 -14.86 -7.51 3.02
CA LEU A 167 -15.12 -6.97 1.69
C LEU A 167 -14.11 -7.48 0.65
N LEU A 168 -12.84 -7.57 1.00
CA LEU A 168 -11.80 -8.07 0.11
C LEU A 168 -11.93 -9.58 -0.15
N VAL A 169 -12.33 -10.36 0.85
CA VAL A 169 -12.54 -11.81 0.73
C VAL A 169 -13.77 -12.13 -0.14
N ILE A 170 -14.86 -11.36 -0.01
CA ILE A 170 -16.07 -11.54 -0.82
C ILE A 170 -15.82 -11.25 -2.31
N GLY A 171 -14.79 -10.48 -2.59
CA GLY A 171 -14.21 -10.37 -3.94
C GLY A 171 -14.39 -9.02 -4.62
N ILE A 172 -13.50 -8.79 -5.58
CA ILE A 172 -13.30 -7.57 -6.36
C ILE A 172 -14.57 -7.11 -7.12
N LYS A 173 -15.51 -8.00 -7.41
CA LYS A 173 -16.77 -7.67 -8.12
C LYS A 173 -17.70 -6.78 -7.32
N GLU A 174 -17.74 -6.96 -5.99
CA GLU A 174 -18.55 -6.14 -5.08
C GLU A 174 -17.81 -4.83 -4.73
N SER A 175 -16.49 -4.89 -4.57
CA SER A 175 -15.64 -3.73 -4.31
C SER A 175 -15.69 -2.68 -5.44
N ALA A 176 -15.77 -3.11 -6.69
CA ALA A 176 -15.91 -2.22 -7.83
C ALA A 176 -17.25 -1.48 -7.85
N LYS A 177 -18.34 -2.09 -7.33
CA LYS A 177 -19.65 -1.45 -7.21
C LYS A 177 -19.74 -0.45 -6.05
N VAL A 178 -18.94 -0.65 -5.00
CA VAL A 178 -18.89 0.27 -3.85
C VAL A 178 -18.02 1.49 -4.15
N ASN A 179 -17.13 1.37 -5.13
CA ASN A 179 -16.17 2.43 -5.49
C ASN A 179 -16.62 3.26 -6.72
N SER A 180 -17.75 2.93 -7.32
CA SER A 180 -18.41 3.69 -8.41
C SER A 180 -19.60 4.49 -7.91
#